data_92aca9deb0fcf1205e236b3654dc0f2c
#
_entry.id   92aca9deb0fcf1205e236b3654dc0f2c
#
_cell.length_a   1.000
_cell.length_b   1.000
_cell.length_c   1.000
_cell.angle_alpha   90.00
_cell.angle_beta   90.00
_cell.angle_gamma   90.00
#
_symmetry.space_group_name_H-M   'P 1'
#
loop_
_entity.id
_entity.type
_entity.pdbx_description
1 polymer ?
#
loop_
_entity_poly.entity_id
_entity_poly.type
_entity_poly.pdbx_seq_one_letter_code
_entity_poly.pdbx_strand_id
1 'polypeptide(L)'
;VAGETVPTEPLSAIFARLIANTGPISLMHYMGESNIRYYASRDPLGAAGDFITAPEISQMFGELIGLWLADIWIRAGRERPVHYVELGPGRGTLARDALAATKRYGLTPGVHFVEGSTALRDIQLVSVPSAQFHHDLSTIPMYGPVLIVGNEFLDALPVRQLVKTADGWRERMVAHQGDKFIPIAGRQPMDAAVAEARRNASDGTIIETCPGAAATVFEIAGRLLEQGGAALLIDYGHDALREGSSLQALREHRMVDPFAMPGEADLTAHVDFATLATIAQSRGVKWLGTVPQGRWLRELGIETRADSLAAYAPQHASAIHSAKDRLIGEGQMGLLFKVMGLAAPGWPDGAGF
;
A
#
# COMPACT_ATOMS: atom_id res chain seq x y z
N VAL A 1 -23.33 8.33 18.47
CA VAL A 1 -22.35 7.26 18.67
C VAL A 1 -21.17 7.92 19.35
N ALA A 2 -20.85 7.47 20.59
CA ALA A 2 -19.79 8.04 21.40
C ALA A 2 -18.45 7.87 20.67
N GLY A 3 -17.71 8.96 20.51
CA GLY A 3 -16.37 8.92 19.95
C GLY A 3 -15.50 7.97 20.80
N GLU A 4 -14.87 7.02 20.15
CA GLU A 4 -13.85 6.20 20.79
C GLU A 4 -12.73 7.12 21.23
N THR A 5 -12.64 7.33 22.54
CA THR A 5 -11.52 8.06 23.14
C THR A 5 -10.26 7.24 22.91
N VAL A 6 -9.28 7.80 22.21
CA VAL A 6 -7.93 7.20 22.10
C VAL A 6 -7.48 6.81 23.52
N PRO A 7 -7.09 5.55 23.75
CA PRO A 7 -6.68 5.11 25.09
C PRO A 7 -5.56 6.03 25.62
N THR A 8 -5.73 6.52 26.82
CA THR A 8 -4.76 7.44 27.48
C THR A 8 -3.44 6.74 27.85
N GLU A 9 -3.44 5.39 27.92
CA GLU A 9 -2.26 4.60 28.24
C GLU A 9 -1.35 4.44 27.02
N PRO A 10 -0.03 4.66 27.15
CA PRO A 10 0.92 4.40 26.07
C PRO A 10 0.89 2.95 25.59
N LEU A 11 0.99 2.72 24.27
CA LEU A 11 0.97 1.35 23.71
C LEU A 11 2.15 0.51 24.22
N SER A 12 3.29 1.14 24.50
CA SER A 12 4.44 0.50 25.16
C SER A 12 4.09 -0.14 26.50
N ALA A 13 3.30 0.54 27.34
CA ALA A 13 2.86 -0.01 28.62
C ALA A 13 1.87 -1.17 28.44
N ILE A 14 0.97 -1.06 27.45
CA ILE A 14 0.03 -2.14 27.10
C ILE A 14 0.80 -3.39 26.65
N PHE A 15 1.75 -3.24 25.73
CA PHE A 15 2.56 -4.36 25.24
C PHE A 15 3.46 -4.96 26.33
N ALA A 16 4.08 -4.14 27.17
CA ALA A 16 4.89 -4.65 28.29
C ALA A 16 4.05 -5.52 29.21
N ARG A 17 2.86 -5.06 29.60
CA ARG A 17 1.93 -5.83 30.44
C ARG A 17 1.43 -7.11 29.74
N LEU A 18 1.07 -7.02 28.46
CA LEU A 18 0.64 -8.18 27.66
C LEU A 18 1.73 -9.24 27.64
N ILE A 19 2.95 -8.86 27.26
CA ILE A 19 4.09 -9.77 27.16
C ILE A 19 4.46 -10.38 28.51
N ALA A 20 4.38 -9.60 29.60
CA ALA A 20 4.62 -10.13 30.96
C ALA A 20 3.62 -11.23 31.35
N ASN A 21 2.37 -11.14 30.90
CA ASN A 21 1.31 -12.08 31.25
C ASN A 21 1.23 -13.29 30.30
N THR A 22 1.48 -13.09 29.00
CA THR A 22 1.25 -14.13 27.97
C THR A 22 2.52 -14.64 27.30
N GLY A 23 3.67 -14.01 27.55
CA GLY A 23 4.91 -14.23 26.82
C GLY A 23 5.00 -13.36 25.54
N PRO A 24 6.06 -13.54 24.75
CA PRO A 24 6.31 -12.76 23.55
C PRO A 24 5.13 -12.77 22.58
N ILE A 25 4.85 -11.63 21.93
CA ILE A 25 3.81 -11.47 20.90
C ILE A 25 4.41 -11.61 19.50
N SER A 26 3.61 -11.96 18.49
CA SER A 26 4.08 -12.00 17.12
C SER A 26 4.46 -10.60 16.60
N LEU A 27 5.43 -10.54 15.69
CA LEU A 27 5.79 -9.28 15.02
C LEU A 27 4.58 -8.70 14.28
N MET A 28 3.75 -9.55 13.68
CA MET A 28 2.52 -9.16 12.99
C MET A 28 1.54 -8.45 13.94
N HIS A 29 1.35 -8.97 15.16
CA HIS A 29 0.51 -8.32 16.18
C HIS A 29 1.12 -6.98 16.61
N TYR A 30 2.43 -6.95 16.89
CA TYR A 30 3.12 -5.73 17.29
C TYR A 30 3.00 -4.61 16.23
N MET A 31 3.26 -4.94 14.97
CA MET A 31 3.14 -3.99 13.85
C MET A 31 1.69 -3.52 13.66
N GLY A 32 0.72 -4.45 13.68
CA GLY A 32 -0.69 -4.13 13.48
C GLY A 32 -1.25 -3.16 14.50
N GLU A 33 -1.06 -3.44 15.80
CA GLU A 33 -1.51 -2.55 16.87
C GLU A 33 -0.76 -1.21 16.87
N SER A 34 0.53 -1.22 16.52
CA SER A 34 1.32 0.02 16.39
C SER A 34 0.77 0.91 15.29
N ASN A 35 0.48 0.37 14.11
CA ASN A 35 -0.06 1.13 12.98
C ASN A 35 -1.50 1.59 13.23
N ILE A 36 -2.36 0.74 13.80
CA ILE A 36 -3.72 1.15 14.20
C ILE A 36 -3.66 2.38 15.12
N ARG A 37 -2.79 2.34 16.14
CA ARG A 37 -2.62 3.45 17.08
C ARG A 37 -2.07 4.71 16.41
N TYR A 38 -1.09 4.53 15.54
CA TYR A 38 -0.42 5.61 14.81
C TYR A 38 -1.41 6.37 13.91
N TYR A 39 -2.12 5.66 13.02
CA TYR A 39 -3.09 6.26 12.10
C TYR A 39 -4.38 6.77 12.76
N ALA A 40 -4.74 6.26 13.95
CA ALA A 40 -5.87 6.78 14.72
C ALA A 40 -5.56 8.07 15.49
N SER A 41 -4.29 8.34 15.78
CA SER A 41 -3.88 9.42 16.70
C SER A 41 -3.59 10.75 16.01
N ARG A 42 -3.32 10.75 14.69
CA ARG A 42 -2.87 11.93 13.94
C ARG A 42 -3.10 11.78 12.43
N ASP A 43 -2.97 12.88 11.70
CA ASP A 43 -2.80 12.88 10.24
C ASP A 43 -1.29 12.86 9.93
N PRO A 44 -0.73 11.71 9.49
CA PRO A 44 0.72 11.57 9.28
C PRO A 44 1.19 12.09 7.92
N LEU A 45 0.26 12.53 7.06
CA LEU A 45 0.53 12.85 5.65
C LEU A 45 0.93 14.31 5.43
N GLY A 46 1.77 14.55 4.41
CA GLY A 46 2.12 15.87 3.90
C GLY A 46 3.36 16.47 4.56
N ALA A 47 3.68 17.72 4.18
CA ALA A 47 4.91 18.41 4.61
C ALA A 47 5.01 18.66 6.13
N ALA A 48 3.88 18.68 6.83
CA ALA A 48 3.82 18.81 8.28
C ALA A 48 3.68 17.45 8.99
N GLY A 49 3.57 16.36 8.23
CA GLY A 49 3.48 14.99 8.74
C GLY A 49 4.83 14.27 8.74
N ASP A 50 4.76 12.96 8.93
CA ASP A 50 5.96 12.11 9.01
C ASP A 50 6.50 11.73 7.62
N PHE A 51 5.64 11.75 6.56
CA PHE A 51 6.03 11.39 5.19
C PHE A 51 5.16 12.07 4.11
N ILE A 52 5.68 12.10 2.88
CA ILE A 52 5.00 12.67 1.71
C ILE A 52 4.84 11.58 0.67
N THR A 53 3.60 11.20 0.37
CA THR A 53 3.24 10.19 -0.63
C THR A 53 3.28 10.77 -2.06
N ALA A 54 3.33 9.90 -3.07
CA ALA A 54 3.40 10.32 -4.48
C ALA A 54 2.27 11.28 -4.90
N PRO A 55 1.00 11.12 -4.49
CA PRO A 55 -0.07 12.07 -4.78
C PRO A 55 0.16 13.47 -4.19
N GLU A 56 0.82 13.56 -3.03
CA GLU A 56 1.11 14.84 -2.38
C GLU A 56 2.33 15.58 -3.00
N ILE A 57 3.16 14.88 -3.78
CA ILE A 57 4.28 15.47 -4.50
C ILE A 57 3.76 16.26 -5.71
N SER A 58 2.84 15.69 -6.49
CA SER A 58 2.34 16.32 -7.72
C SER A 58 1.03 15.73 -8.20
N GLN A 59 0.14 16.63 -8.65
CA GLN A 59 -1.10 16.25 -9.36
C GLN A 59 -0.85 15.38 -10.59
N MET A 60 0.33 15.45 -11.22
CA MET A 60 0.67 14.64 -12.40
C MET A 60 0.53 13.14 -12.12
N PHE A 61 0.82 12.70 -10.89
CA PHE A 61 0.68 11.31 -10.50
C PHE A 61 -0.77 10.84 -10.59
N GLY A 62 -1.69 11.55 -9.94
CA GLY A 62 -3.12 11.24 -10.00
C GLY A 62 -3.72 11.40 -11.39
N GLU A 63 -3.32 12.43 -12.14
CA GLU A 63 -3.78 12.64 -13.53
C GLU A 63 -3.42 11.47 -14.45
N LEU A 64 -2.20 10.93 -14.35
CA LEU A 64 -1.75 9.81 -15.17
C LEU A 64 -2.44 8.50 -14.76
N ILE A 65 -2.69 8.27 -13.48
CA ILE A 65 -3.52 7.15 -13.02
C ILE A 65 -4.94 7.30 -13.58
N GLY A 66 -5.54 8.47 -13.49
CA GLY A 66 -6.86 8.73 -14.09
C GLY A 66 -6.90 8.51 -15.59
N LEU A 67 -5.86 8.91 -16.32
CA LEU A 67 -5.71 8.64 -17.75
C LEU A 67 -5.66 7.13 -18.03
N TRP A 68 -4.88 6.38 -17.28
CA TRP A 68 -4.77 4.93 -17.40
C TRP A 68 -6.11 4.23 -17.17
N LEU A 69 -6.84 4.64 -16.11
CA LEU A 69 -8.17 4.10 -15.80
C LEU A 69 -9.19 4.42 -16.90
N ALA A 70 -9.14 5.62 -17.45
CA ALA A 70 -10.03 6.02 -18.55
C ALA A 70 -9.72 5.23 -19.83
N ASP A 71 -8.43 5.06 -20.18
CA ASP A 71 -8.02 4.33 -21.38
C ASP A 71 -8.49 2.86 -21.31
N ILE A 72 -8.21 2.16 -20.22
CA ILE A 72 -8.57 0.75 -20.10
C ILE A 72 -10.11 0.57 -20.10
N TRP A 73 -10.88 1.47 -19.46
CA TRP A 73 -12.33 1.45 -19.47
C TRP A 73 -12.92 1.73 -20.86
N ILE A 74 -12.35 2.70 -21.61
CA ILE A 74 -12.78 3.00 -22.98
C ILE A 74 -12.58 1.79 -23.90
N ARG A 75 -11.41 1.16 -23.81
CA ARG A 75 -11.08 -0.02 -24.64
C ARG A 75 -11.84 -1.27 -24.22
N ALA A 76 -12.31 -1.33 -22.97
CA ALA A 76 -13.22 -2.37 -22.47
C ALA A 76 -14.70 -2.16 -22.88
N GLY A 77 -15.03 -1.08 -23.63
CA GLY A 77 -16.40 -0.87 -24.14
C GLY A 77 -17.23 0.14 -23.35
N ARG A 78 -16.65 0.88 -22.38
CA ARG A 78 -17.31 1.94 -21.60
C ARG A 78 -18.51 1.45 -20.77
N GLU A 79 -18.42 0.26 -20.23
CA GLU A 79 -19.49 -0.36 -19.44
C GLU A 79 -19.88 0.51 -18.24
N ARG A 80 -21.21 0.55 -17.96
CA ARG A 80 -21.79 1.33 -16.85
C ARG A 80 -22.87 0.52 -16.15
N PRO A 81 -23.11 0.73 -14.83
CA PRO A 81 -22.32 1.60 -13.96
C PRO A 81 -20.90 1.08 -13.74
N VAL A 82 -19.96 1.94 -13.35
CA VAL A 82 -18.57 1.61 -13.05
C VAL A 82 -18.18 2.21 -11.70
N HIS A 83 -17.34 1.53 -10.96
CA HIS A 83 -16.91 1.91 -9.61
C HIS A 83 -15.41 2.19 -9.56
N TYR A 84 -15.03 3.35 -9.03
CA TYR A 84 -13.67 3.67 -8.61
C TYR A 84 -13.52 3.28 -7.15
N VAL A 85 -12.55 2.46 -6.84
CA VAL A 85 -12.27 2.00 -5.49
C VAL A 85 -10.86 2.37 -5.12
N GLU A 86 -10.65 3.10 -4.03
CA GLU A 86 -9.31 3.40 -3.53
C GLU A 86 -9.11 2.79 -2.15
N LEU A 87 -7.99 2.05 -2.00
CA LEU A 87 -7.57 1.44 -0.75
C LEU A 87 -6.63 2.41 -0.03
N GLY A 88 -6.98 2.83 1.18
CA GLY A 88 -6.19 3.78 1.95
C GLY A 88 -6.02 5.13 1.24
N PRO A 89 -7.09 5.88 0.94
CA PRO A 89 -7.03 7.09 0.09
C PRO A 89 -6.27 8.26 0.72
N GLY A 90 -5.73 8.12 1.92
CA GLY A 90 -5.02 9.18 2.62
C GLY A 90 -5.89 10.44 2.77
N ARG A 91 -5.48 11.56 2.17
CA ARG A 91 -6.28 12.80 2.14
C ARG A 91 -7.26 12.88 0.96
N GLY A 92 -7.36 11.83 0.14
CA GLY A 92 -8.19 11.81 -1.06
C GLY A 92 -7.59 12.59 -2.24
N THR A 93 -6.31 12.97 -2.15
CA THR A 93 -5.59 13.75 -3.18
C THR A 93 -5.50 12.97 -4.49
N LEU A 94 -5.14 11.68 -4.43
CA LEU A 94 -5.08 10.82 -5.61
C LEU A 94 -6.43 10.72 -6.30
N ALA A 95 -7.49 10.37 -5.57
CA ALA A 95 -8.85 10.29 -6.13
C ALA A 95 -9.29 11.60 -6.77
N ARG A 96 -9.09 12.74 -6.10
CA ARG A 96 -9.43 14.07 -6.63
C ARG A 96 -8.80 14.30 -8.00
N ASP A 97 -7.52 14.07 -8.14
CA ASP A 97 -6.77 14.38 -9.36
C ASP A 97 -7.06 13.34 -10.46
N ALA A 98 -7.17 12.05 -10.11
CA ALA A 98 -7.53 10.99 -11.03
C ALA A 98 -8.96 11.17 -11.57
N LEU A 99 -9.95 11.45 -10.71
CA LEU A 99 -11.34 11.66 -11.13
C LEU A 99 -11.52 12.92 -11.98
N ALA A 100 -10.74 13.97 -11.70
CA ALA A 100 -10.72 15.16 -12.57
C ALA A 100 -10.19 14.83 -13.97
N ALA A 101 -9.19 13.96 -14.09
CA ALA A 101 -8.68 13.49 -15.36
C ALA A 101 -9.67 12.58 -16.08
N THR A 102 -10.27 11.58 -15.41
CA THR A 102 -11.21 10.63 -16.01
C THR A 102 -12.44 11.32 -16.58
N LYS A 103 -12.92 12.39 -15.94
CA LYS A 103 -14.10 13.16 -16.38
C LYS A 103 -13.95 13.70 -17.78
N ARG A 104 -12.74 14.07 -18.21
CA ARG A 104 -12.44 14.57 -19.58
C ARG A 104 -12.73 13.52 -20.65
N TYR A 105 -12.71 12.24 -20.30
CA TYR A 105 -12.97 11.11 -21.17
C TYR A 105 -14.36 10.50 -21.00
N GLY A 106 -15.23 11.17 -20.22
CA GLY A 106 -16.60 10.74 -19.96
C GLY A 106 -16.71 9.61 -18.94
N LEU A 107 -15.62 9.24 -18.25
CA LEU A 107 -15.66 8.29 -17.14
C LEU A 107 -16.01 9.03 -15.85
N THR A 108 -17.19 8.71 -15.30
CA THR A 108 -17.73 9.27 -14.04
C THR A 108 -18.20 8.12 -13.17
N PRO A 109 -17.27 7.46 -12.42
CA PRO A 109 -17.58 6.29 -11.62
C PRO A 109 -18.31 6.66 -10.32
N GLY A 110 -19.00 5.69 -9.71
CA GLY A 110 -19.28 5.72 -8.27
C GLY A 110 -17.96 5.63 -7.49
N VAL A 111 -17.79 6.45 -6.46
CA VAL A 111 -16.52 6.54 -5.73
C VAL A 111 -16.64 5.85 -4.39
N HIS A 112 -15.71 4.92 -4.11
CA HIS A 112 -15.69 4.09 -2.93
C HIS A 112 -14.30 4.12 -2.29
N PHE A 113 -14.22 4.50 -1.02
CA PHE A 113 -12.99 4.53 -0.23
C PHE A 113 -12.99 3.44 0.81
N VAL A 114 -11.96 2.61 0.82
CA VAL A 114 -11.70 1.66 1.89
C VAL A 114 -10.79 2.36 2.91
N GLU A 115 -11.41 2.86 3.99
CA GLU A 115 -10.76 3.69 5.01
C GLU A 115 -11.28 3.36 6.41
N GLY A 116 -10.38 3.03 7.32
CA GLY A 116 -10.70 2.73 8.71
C GLY A 116 -10.75 3.95 9.63
N SER A 117 -9.95 5.00 9.32
CA SER A 117 -9.84 6.20 10.15
C SER A 117 -11.00 7.16 9.94
N THR A 118 -11.80 7.41 10.98
CA THR A 118 -12.88 8.41 10.94
C THR A 118 -12.36 9.83 10.72
N ALA A 119 -11.18 10.16 11.27
CA ALA A 119 -10.56 11.48 11.11
C ALA A 119 -10.15 11.73 9.65
N LEU A 120 -9.62 10.72 8.96
CA LEU A 120 -9.27 10.84 7.54
C LEU A 120 -10.51 10.94 6.64
N ARG A 121 -11.62 10.27 7.00
CA ARG A 121 -12.88 10.36 6.24
C ARG A 121 -13.41 11.80 6.13
N ASP A 122 -13.29 12.59 7.17
CA ASP A 122 -13.72 14.01 7.14
C ASP A 122 -12.87 14.82 6.16
N ILE A 123 -11.56 14.60 6.12
CA ILE A 123 -10.64 15.24 5.17
C ILE A 123 -10.95 14.78 3.73
N GLN A 124 -11.20 13.49 3.56
CA GLN A 124 -11.52 12.88 2.27
C GLN A 124 -12.83 13.42 1.69
N LEU A 125 -13.85 13.68 2.52
CA LEU A 125 -15.10 14.31 2.08
C LEU A 125 -14.92 15.73 1.56
N VAL A 126 -13.94 16.47 2.06
CA VAL A 126 -13.58 17.78 1.51
C VAL A 126 -12.96 17.64 0.11
N SER A 127 -12.09 16.64 -0.08
CA SER A 127 -11.42 16.39 -1.36
C SER A 127 -12.36 15.77 -2.40
N VAL A 128 -13.21 14.81 -1.98
CA VAL A 128 -14.13 14.04 -2.84
C VAL A 128 -15.49 13.90 -2.15
N PRO A 129 -16.38 14.91 -2.26
CA PRO A 129 -17.66 14.94 -1.54
C PRO A 129 -18.63 13.79 -1.87
N SER A 130 -18.43 13.10 -3.00
CA SER A 130 -19.26 11.97 -3.45
C SER A 130 -18.77 10.60 -2.96
N ALA A 131 -17.70 10.54 -2.20
CA ALA A 131 -17.11 9.28 -1.74
C ALA A 131 -18.04 8.55 -0.76
N GLN A 132 -18.15 7.24 -0.95
CA GLN A 132 -18.78 6.30 -0.02
C GLN A 132 -17.69 5.54 0.71
N PHE A 133 -17.85 5.34 2.02
CA PHE A 133 -16.83 4.73 2.86
C PHE A 133 -17.14 3.29 3.21
N HIS A 134 -16.11 2.47 3.16
CA HIS A 134 -16.13 1.05 3.46
C HIS A 134 -15.01 0.72 4.44
N HIS A 135 -15.19 -0.32 5.26
CA HIS A 135 -14.11 -0.85 6.11
C HIS A 135 -13.22 -1.83 5.35
N ASP A 136 -13.79 -2.51 4.36
CA ASP A 136 -13.13 -3.47 3.49
C ASP A 136 -13.82 -3.53 2.13
N LEU A 137 -13.31 -4.36 1.25
CA LEU A 137 -13.85 -4.53 -0.10
C LEU A 137 -15.24 -5.20 -0.11
N SER A 138 -15.63 -5.97 0.90
CA SER A 138 -16.84 -6.81 0.89
C SER A 138 -18.14 -6.04 0.76
N THR A 139 -18.17 -4.79 1.21
CA THR A 139 -19.36 -3.93 1.20
C THR A 139 -19.48 -3.03 -0.04
N ILE A 140 -18.50 -3.08 -0.94
CA ILE A 140 -18.56 -2.38 -2.23
C ILE A 140 -19.57 -3.06 -3.14
N PRO A 141 -20.38 -2.32 -3.94
CA PRO A 141 -21.38 -2.90 -4.83
C PRO A 141 -20.84 -4.01 -5.73
N MET A 142 -21.63 -5.06 -5.94
CA MET A 142 -21.27 -6.23 -6.73
C MET A 142 -21.75 -6.18 -8.19
N TYR A 143 -22.21 -5.02 -8.66
CA TYR A 143 -22.69 -4.81 -10.03
C TYR A 143 -21.81 -3.79 -10.76
N GLY A 144 -21.55 -4.04 -12.03
CA GLY A 144 -20.68 -3.21 -12.88
C GLY A 144 -19.21 -3.38 -12.55
N PRO A 145 -18.30 -3.02 -13.49
CA PRO A 145 -16.88 -3.19 -13.33
C PRO A 145 -16.27 -2.31 -12.25
N VAL A 146 -15.17 -2.78 -11.67
CA VAL A 146 -14.42 -2.08 -10.65
C VAL A 146 -13.06 -1.63 -11.18
N LEU A 147 -12.70 -0.38 -10.90
CA LEU A 147 -11.38 0.20 -11.15
C LEU A 147 -10.74 0.48 -9.79
N ILE A 148 -9.81 -0.40 -9.38
CA ILE A 148 -9.26 -0.40 -8.03
C ILE A 148 -7.87 0.21 -8.05
N VAL A 149 -7.57 1.10 -7.09
CA VAL A 149 -6.24 1.67 -6.89
C VAL A 149 -5.84 1.53 -5.42
N GLY A 150 -4.63 1.06 -5.18
CA GLY A 150 -3.98 1.09 -3.87
C GLY A 150 -2.60 1.70 -4.03
N ASN A 151 -2.36 2.85 -3.40
CA ASN A 151 -1.07 3.52 -3.40
C ASN A 151 -0.56 3.67 -1.98
N GLU A 152 0.63 3.10 -1.70
CA GLU A 152 1.24 3.12 -0.36
C GLU A 152 0.24 2.61 0.70
N PHE A 153 -0.37 1.44 0.41
CA PHE A 153 -1.36 0.79 1.25
C PHE A 153 -0.89 -0.56 1.77
N LEU A 154 -0.18 -1.32 0.93
CA LEU A 154 0.21 -2.69 1.25
C LEU A 154 1.42 -2.75 2.18
N ASP A 155 2.30 -1.77 2.15
CA ASP A 155 3.51 -1.65 2.97
C ASP A 155 3.20 -1.48 4.47
N ALA A 156 2.06 -0.84 4.79
CA ALA A 156 1.60 -0.64 6.16
C ALA A 156 0.91 -1.88 6.76
N LEU A 157 0.60 -2.90 5.93
CA LEU A 157 -0.03 -4.13 6.40
C LEU A 157 0.96 -4.99 7.19
N PRO A 158 0.51 -5.59 8.32
CA PRO A 158 1.39 -6.31 9.22
C PRO A 158 2.09 -7.51 8.57
N VAL A 159 3.42 -7.54 8.67
CA VAL A 159 4.23 -8.63 8.15
C VAL A 159 4.50 -9.70 9.22
N ARG A 160 4.61 -10.93 8.76
CA ARG A 160 5.11 -12.06 9.50
C ARG A 160 6.53 -12.36 9.08
N GLN A 161 7.44 -12.52 10.03
CA GLN A 161 8.82 -12.91 9.76
C GLN A 161 9.09 -14.29 10.32
N LEU A 162 9.75 -15.14 9.52
CA LEU A 162 10.32 -16.41 9.94
C LEU A 162 11.84 -16.27 9.95
N VAL A 163 12.48 -16.69 11.03
CA VAL A 163 13.95 -16.67 11.17
C VAL A 163 14.50 -18.08 11.25
N LYS A 164 15.54 -18.37 10.48
CA LYS A 164 16.27 -19.63 10.56
C LYS A 164 17.15 -19.64 11.78
N THR A 165 17.08 -20.69 12.57
CA THR A 165 17.92 -20.96 13.74
C THR A 165 18.58 -22.32 13.60
N ALA A 166 19.55 -22.64 14.46
CA ALA A 166 20.19 -23.96 14.51
C ALA A 166 19.16 -25.12 14.68
N ASP A 167 18.03 -24.83 15.38
CA ASP A 167 16.95 -25.81 15.61
C ASP A 167 15.84 -25.79 14.55
N GLY A 168 16.05 -25.12 13.41
CA GLY A 168 15.05 -25.00 12.34
C GLY A 168 14.44 -23.59 12.27
N TRP A 169 13.36 -23.46 11.49
CA TRP A 169 12.66 -22.19 11.31
C TRP A 169 11.75 -21.86 12.49
N ARG A 170 11.74 -20.60 12.90
CA ARG A 170 10.92 -20.06 13.99
C ARG A 170 10.23 -18.77 13.54
N GLU A 171 9.05 -18.50 14.07
CA GLU A 171 8.44 -17.18 13.91
C GLU A 171 9.22 -16.15 14.72
N ARG A 172 9.47 -14.97 14.15
CA ARG A 172 10.08 -13.85 14.85
C ARG A 172 9.05 -13.17 15.71
N MET A 173 9.28 -13.17 17.00
CA MET A 173 8.41 -12.64 18.04
C MET A 173 9.03 -11.38 18.63
N VAL A 174 8.20 -10.58 19.32
CA VAL A 174 8.64 -9.41 20.09
C VAL A 174 8.53 -9.74 21.57
N ALA A 175 9.67 -9.65 22.27
CA ALA A 175 9.78 -9.78 23.71
C ALA A 175 10.02 -8.41 24.36
N HIS A 176 9.77 -8.32 25.68
CA HIS A 176 10.09 -7.13 26.47
C HIS A 176 11.17 -7.50 27.48
N GLN A 177 12.32 -6.81 27.43
CA GLN A 177 13.45 -7.02 28.34
C GLN A 177 13.93 -5.68 28.91
N GLY A 178 13.85 -5.56 30.23
CA GLY A 178 14.09 -4.27 30.88
C GLY A 178 13.05 -3.25 30.44
N ASP A 179 13.49 -2.22 29.73
CA ASP A 179 12.66 -1.14 29.19
C ASP A 179 12.54 -1.18 27.64
N LYS A 180 13.01 -2.28 27.00
CA LYS A 180 13.10 -2.39 25.55
C LYS A 180 12.27 -3.54 24.99
N PHE A 181 11.67 -3.30 23.84
CA PHE A 181 11.14 -4.35 22.99
C PHE A 181 12.25 -4.86 22.08
N ILE A 182 12.39 -6.18 21.98
CA ILE A 182 13.40 -6.82 21.17
C ILE A 182 12.83 -7.96 20.35
N PRO A 183 13.30 -8.15 19.11
CA PRO A 183 12.93 -9.30 18.31
C PRO A 183 13.66 -10.56 18.79
N ILE A 184 12.95 -11.66 18.95
CA ILE A 184 13.47 -12.96 19.31
C ILE A 184 12.90 -14.07 18.42
N ALA A 185 13.54 -15.23 18.38
CA ALA A 185 12.98 -16.43 17.77
C ALA A 185 11.91 -17.04 18.71
N GLY A 186 10.75 -17.35 18.17
CA GLY A 186 9.69 -18.07 18.87
C GLY A 186 10.06 -19.52 19.16
N ARG A 187 9.24 -20.21 19.95
CA ARG A 187 9.51 -21.60 20.36
C ARG A 187 8.96 -22.64 19.38
N GLN A 188 7.88 -22.30 18.64
CA GLN A 188 7.21 -23.27 17.78
C GLN A 188 8.00 -23.49 16.48
N PRO A 189 8.18 -24.77 16.02
CA PRO A 189 8.76 -25.05 14.73
C PRO A 189 7.87 -24.53 13.59
N MET A 190 8.49 -23.88 12.60
CA MET A 190 7.82 -23.29 11.44
C MET A 190 8.33 -23.85 10.10
N ASP A 191 9.07 -24.95 10.11
CA ASP A 191 9.69 -25.55 8.92
C ASP A 191 8.66 -25.92 7.85
N ALA A 192 7.45 -26.33 8.26
CA ALA A 192 6.35 -26.65 7.35
C ALA A 192 5.80 -25.43 6.60
N ALA A 193 5.98 -24.22 7.13
CA ALA A 193 5.55 -22.98 6.50
C ALA A 193 6.57 -22.42 5.49
N VAL A 194 7.74 -23.04 5.37
CA VAL A 194 8.82 -22.60 4.48
C VAL A 194 8.91 -23.51 3.26
N ALA A 195 8.98 -22.90 2.08
CA ALA A 195 9.19 -23.63 0.83
C ALA A 195 10.45 -24.50 0.91
N GLU A 196 10.39 -25.70 0.36
CA GLU A 196 11.44 -26.72 0.45
C GLU A 196 12.82 -26.16 0.04
N ALA A 197 12.87 -25.38 -1.03
CA ALA A 197 14.11 -24.76 -1.53
C ALA A 197 14.80 -23.84 -0.50
N ARG A 198 14.09 -23.35 0.52
CA ARG A 198 14.61 -22.44 1.55
C ARG A 198 14.81 -23.10 2.91
N ARG A 199 14.41 -24.35 3.09
CA ARG A 199 14.50 -25.03 4.40
C ARG A 199 15.91 -25.09 4.95
N ASN A 200 16.90 -25.20 4.06
CA ASN A 200 18.33 -25.31 4.40
C ASN A 200 19.10 -23.98 4.31
N ALA A 201 18.41 -22.84 4.40
CA ALA A 201 19.07 -21.54 4.45
C ALA A 201 19.99 -21.42 5.68
N SER A 202 20.94 -20.49 5.63
CA SER A 202 21.87 -20.24 6.72
C SER A 202 21.16 -19.70 7.96
N ASP A 203 21.69 -19.97 9.15
CA ASP A 203 21.18 -19.42 10.39
C ASP A 203 21.19 -17.89 10.34
N GLY A 204 20.13 -17.27 10.86
CA GLY A 204 19.90 -15.85 10.79
C GLY A 204 19.15 -15.37 9.54
N THR A 205 18.96 -16.23 8.52
CA THR A 205 18.14 -15.90 7.36
C THR A 205 16.72 -15.57 7.81
N ILE A 206 16.15 -14.46 7.29
CA ILE A 206 14.77 -14.04 7.56
C ILE A 206 13.98 -14.11 6.26
N ILE A 207 12.76 -14.66 6.35
CA ILE A 207 11.75 -14.64 5.29
C ILE A 207 10.57 -13.81 5.78
N GLU A 208 10.13 -12.87 4.98
CA GLU A 208 8.94 -12.06 5.24
C GLU A 208 7.76 -12.56 4.41
N THR A 209 6.57 -12.50 5.00
CA THR A 209 5.28 -12.70 4.32
C THR A 209 4.29 -11.69 4.87
N CYS A 210 3.35 -11.25 4.04
CA CYS A 210 2.26 -10.37 4.44
C CYS A 210 0.91 -11.02 4.16
N PRO A 211 0.31 -11.74 5.13
CA PRO A 211 -0.99 -12.38 4.96
C PRO A 211 -2.11 -11.39 4.60
N GLY A 212 -2.05 -10.17 5.13
CA GLY A 212 -3.01 -9.10 4.81
C GLY A 212 -2.96 -8.69 3.34
N ALA A 213 -1.76 -8.47 2.79
CA ALA A 213 -1.58 -8.14 1.37
C ALA A 213 -2.04 -9.29 0.46
N ALA A 214 -1.71 -10.54 0.84
CA ALA A 214 -2.15 -11.74 0.13
C ALA A 214 -3.68 -11.84 0.08
N ALA A 215 -4.36 -11.64 1.21
CA ALA A 215 -5.83 -11.65 1.30
C ALA A 215 -6.45 -10.52 0.48
N THR A 216 -5.89 -9.32 0.54
CA THR A 216 -6.35 -8.15 -0.23
C THR A 216 -6.28 -8.43 -1.73
N VAL A 217 -5.14 -8.92 -2.23
CA VAL A 217 -4.98 -9.23 -3.67
C VAL A 217 -5.87 -10.39 -4.10
N PHE A 218 -6.06 -11.40 -3.25
CA PHE A 218 -6.98 -12.51 -3.51
C PHE A 218 -8.43 -12.00 -3.65
N GLU A 219 -8.86 -11.06 -2.81
CA GLU A 219 -10.19 -10.45 -2.90
C GLU A 219 -10.34 -9.55 -4.13
N ILE A 220 -9.34 -8.69 -4.41
CA ILE A 220 -9.29 -7.88 -5.64
C ILE A 220 -9.47 -8.78 -6.87
N ALA A 221 -8.69 -9.86 -6.95
CA ALA A 221 -8.78 -10.80 -8.06
C ALA A 221 -10.17 -11.43 -8.17
N GLY A 222 -10.81 -11.79 -7.05
CA GLY A 222 -12.18 -12.30 -7.03
C GLY A 222 -13.17 -11.29 -7.63
N ARG A 223 -13.09 -10.03 -7.23
CA ARG A 223 -13.94 -8.96 -7.76
C ARG A 223 -13.73 -8.71 -9.24
N LEU A 224 -12.48 -8.68 -9.70
CA LEU A 224 -12.18 -8.53 -11.13
C LEU A 224 -12.78 -9.68 -11.96
N LEU A 225 -12.77 -10.90 -11.44
CA LEU A 225 -13.38 -12.05 -12.14
C LEU A 225 -14.90 -11.94 -12.22
N GLU A 226 -15.55 -11.53 -11.14
CA GLU A 226 -17.00 -11.50 -11.02
C GLU A 226 -17.63 -10.27 -11.70
N GLN A 227 -16.97 -9.12 -11.63
CA GLN A 227 -17.50 -7.83 -12.06
C GLN A 227 -16.84 -7.27 -13.33
N GLY A 228 -15.66 -7.79 -13.70
CA GLY A 228 -14.81 -7.11 -14.67
C GLY A 228 -14.05 -5.94 -14.04
N GLY A 229 -13.13 -5.36 -14.80
CA GLY A 229 -12.37 -4.21 -14.33
C GLY A 229 -10.88 -4.42 -14.34
N ALA A 230 -10.17 -3.50 -13.67
CA ALA A 230 -8.73 -3.50 -13.54
C ALA A 230 -8.28 -2.94 -12.18
N ALA A 231 -7.05 -3.26 -11.78
CA ALA A 231 -6.46 -2.73 -10.57
C ALA A 231 -5.01 -2.27 -10.79
N LEU A 232 -4.63 -1.22 -10.07
CA LEU A 232 -3.26 -0.74 -9.92
C LEU A 232 -2.88 -0.78 -8.44
N LEU A 233 -1.80 -1.49 -8.11
CA LEU A 233 -1.21 -1.51 -6.79
C LEU A 233 0.20 -0.91 -6.89
N ILE A 234 0.42 0.19 -6.18
CA ILE A 234 1.63 1.00 -6.27
C ILE A 234 2.22 1.11 -4.87
N ASP A 235 3.43 0.60 -4.71
CA ASP A 235 4.08 0.57 -3.42
C ASP A 235 5.59 0.36 -3.59
N TYR A 236 6.37 0.59 -2.54
CA TYR A 236 7.77 0.20 -2.57
C TYR A 236 7.95 -1.26 -2.18
N GLY A 237 8.81 -1.94 -2.94
CA GLY A 237 8.96 -3.37 -2.77
C GLY A 237 9.85 -4.03 -3.80
N HIS A 238 9.70 -5.33 -3.90
CA HIS A 238 10.52 -6.19 -4.78
C HIS A 238 9.63 -7.11 -5.63
N ASP A 239 10.12 -7.40 -6.81
CA ASP A 239 9.51 -8.28 -7.82
C ASP A 239 10.26 -9.61 -7.98
N ALA A 240 11.22 -9.86 -7.10
CA ALA A 240 11.97 -11.11 -7.00
C ALA A 240 12.06 -11.55 -5.55
N LEU A 241 12.38 -12.83 -5.33
CA LEU A 241 12.56 -13.38 -3.99
C LEU A 241 13.65 -12.61 -3.23
N ARG A 242 13.31 -12.19 -2.02
CA ARG A 242 14.20 -11.46 -1.12
C ARG A 242 14.36 -12.21 0.21
N GLU A 243 15.51 -12.06 0.83
CA GLU A 243 15.80 -12.49 2.20
C GLU A 243 16.17 -11.28 3.05
N GLY A 244 15.99 -11.41 4.35
CA GLY A 244 16.26 -10.34 5.31
C GLY A 244 15.00 -9.59 5.71
N SER A 245 15.10 -8.81 6.79
CA SER A 245 14.02 -7.94 7.26
C SER A 245 13.95 -6.68 6.42
N SER A 246 12.76 -6.31 5.98
CA SER A 246 12.48 -5.01 5.39
C SER A 246 11.70 -4.09 6.33
N LEU A 247 11.34 -4.59 7.53
CA LEU A 247 10.66 -3.80 8.54
C LEU A 247 11.46 -2.55 8.88
N GLN A 248 10.83 -1.42 8.77
CA GLN A 248 11.36 -0.10 9.07
C GLN A 248 10.35 0.73 9.83
N ALA A 249 10.80 1.81 10.46
CA ALA A 249 9.97 2.79 11.12
C ALA A 249 10.36 4.20 10.69
N LEU A 250 9.37 5.02 10.41
CA LEU A 250 9.57 6.42 10.05
C LEU A 250 8.85 7.32 11.05
N ARG A 251 9.55 8.36 11.51
CA ARG A 251 9.00 9.43 12.34
C ARG A 251 9.71 10.74 12.02
N GLU A 252 8.95 11.82 11.81
CA GLU A 252 9.49 13.15 11.51
C GLU A 252 10.52 13.13 10.37
N HIS A 253 10.19 12.39 9.28
CA HIS A 253 11.06 12.18 8.11
C HIS A 253 12.40 11.50 8.41
N ARG A 254 12.52 10.77 9.54
CA ARG A 254 13.74 10.06 9.95
C ARG A 254 13.46 8.60 10.23
N MET A 255 14.38 7.78 9.79
CA MET A 255 14.37 6.36 10.15
C MET A 255 14.68 6.22 11.65
N VAL A 256 13.84 5.46 12.35
CA VAL A 256 13.99 5.15 13.77
C VAL A 256 13.96 3.62 13.99
N ASP A 257 14.32 3.16 15.17
CA ASP A 257 14.22 1.73 15.51
C ASP A 257 12.73 1.34 15.59
N PRO A 258 12.27 0.33 14.80
CA PRO A 258 10.89 -0.13 14.81
C PRO A 258 10.37 -0.58 16.18
N PHE A 259 11.27 -0.94 17.09
CA PHE A 259 10.92 -1.45 18.42
C PHE A 259 11.00 -0.39 19.53
N ALA A 260 11.46 0.83 19.23
CA ALA A 260 11.66 1.86 20.26
C ALA A 260 10.37 2.49 20.77
N MET A 261 9.43 2.80 19.85
CA MET A 261 8.26 3.62 20.17
C MET A 261 6.99 3.06 19.50
N PRO A 262 6.41 1.95 20.01
CA PRO A 262 5.22 1.37 19.41
C PRO A 262 4.03 2.34 19.42
N GLY A 263 3.41 2.52 18.26
CA GLY A 263 2.26 3.41 18.06
C GLY A 263 2.62 4.88 17.86
N GLU A 264 3.91 5.26 17.84
CA GLU A 264 4.37 6.63 17.65
C GLU A 264 5.15 6.86 16.35
N ALA A 265 5.48 5.79 15.62
CA ALA A 265 6.15 5.80 14.33
C ALA A 265 5.35 4.97 13.32
N ASP A 266 5.45 5.32 12.05
CA ASP A 266 4.91 4.54 10.95
C ASP A 266 5.76 3.29 10.73
N LEU A 267 5.18 2.11 10.91
CA LEU A 267 5.85 0.83 10.69
C LEU A 267 5.48 0.30 9.32
N THR A 268 6.48 0.10 8.47
CA THR A 268 6.28 -0.36 7.11
C THR A 268 7.24 -1.49 6.75
N ALA A 269 6.91 -2.25 5.71
CA ALA A 269 7.76 -3.28 5.14
C ALA A 269 7.63 -3.30 3.61
N HIS A 270 8.64 -3.81 2.92
CA HIS A 270 8.62 -3.91 1.47
C HIS A 270 7.56 -4.92 0.99
N VAL A 271 6.82 -4.56 -0.03
CA VAL A 271 5.81 -5.42 -0.65
C VAL A 271 6.46 -6.47 -1.54
N ASP A 272 6.08 -7.74 -1.35
CA ASP A 272 6.50 -8.87 -2.20
C ASP A 272 5.54 -9.00 -3.40
N PHE A 273 5.78 -8.20 -4.44
CA PHE A 273 4.97 -8.21 -5.65
C PHE A 273 5.02 -9.53 -6.41
N ALA A 274 6.11 -10.30 -6.31
CA ALA A 274 6.21 -11.60 -6.96
C ALA A 274 5.20 -12.60 -6.39
N THR A 275 5.08 -12.65 -5.05
CA THR A 275 4.05 -13.47 -4.38
C THR A 275 2.65 -12.98 -4.70
N LEU A 276 2.40 -11.67 -4.70
CA LEU A 276 1.08 -11.11 -5.02
C LEU A 276 0.66 -11.39 -6.47
N ALA A 277 1.59 -11.31 -7.43
CA ALA A 277 1.35 -11.68 -8.82
C ALA A 277 0.94 -13.15 -8.95
N THR A 278 1.64 -14.05 -8.25
CA THR A 278 1.32 -15.48 -8.22
C THR A 278 -0.09 -15.73 -7.66
N ILE A 279 -0.48 -15.02 -6.58
CA ILE A 279 -1.81 -15.14 -5.98
C ILE A 279 -2.88 -14.67 -6.97
N ALA A 280 -2.71 -13.51 -7.60
CA ALA A 280 -3.64 -12.97 -8.57
C ALA A 280 -3.84 -13.94 -9.75
N GLN A 281 -2.74 -14.46 -10.34
CA GLN A 281 -2.78 -15.40 -11.44
C GLN A 281 -3.44 -16.74 -11.04
N SER A 282 -3.19 -17.23 -9.83
CA SER A 282 -3.81 -18.46 -9.32
C SER A 282 -5.33 -18.34 -9.20
N ARG A 283 -5.86 -17.13 -9.03
CA ARG A 283 -7.31 -16.84 -9.06
C ARG A 283 -7.87 -16.73 -10.47
N GLY A 284 -7.04 -16.60 -11.51
CA GLY A 284 -7.45 -16.55 -12.90
C GLY A 284 -7.56 -15.15 -13.52
N VAL A 285 -7.13 -14.09 -12.83
CA VAL A 285 -7.03 -12.74 -13.43
C VAL A 285 -5.73 -12.58 -14.22
N LYS A 286 -5.73 -11.66 -15.15
CA LYS A 286 -4.51 -11.27 -15.86
C LYS A 286 -3.62 -10.44 -14.96
N TRP A 287 -2.38 -10.87 -14.78
CA TRP A 287 -1.30 -10.02 -14.31
C TRP A 287 -0.67 -9.33 -15.52
N LEU A 288 -0.81 -8.00 -15.60
CA LEU A 288 -0.29 -7.20 -16.71
C LEU A 288 1.22 -7.00 -16.62
N GLY A 289 1.75 -7.01 -15.41
CA GLY A 289 3.16 -6.84 -15.09
C GLY A 289 3.36 -6.20 -13.72
N THR A 290 4.62 -6.21 -13.28
CA THR A 290 5.13 -5.41 -12.16
C THR A 290 6.36 -4.67 -12.65
N VAL A 291 6.32 -3.34 -12.69
CA VAL A 291 7.37 -2.52 -13.28
C VAL A 291 7.78 -1.38 -12.32
N PRO A 292 9.00 -0.85 -12.41
CA PRO A 292 9.40 0.34 -11.66
C PRO A 292 8.49 1.54 -11.97
N GLN A 293 8.08 2.27 -10.93
CA GLN A 293 7.21 3.45 -11.05
C GLN A 293 7.73 4.47 -12.06
N GLY A 294 9.03 4.75 -12.03
CA GLY A 294 9.62 5.72 -12.95
C GLY A 294 9.51 5.31 -14.41
N ARG A 295 9.64 4.00 -14.72
CA ARG A 295 9.39 3.47 -16.06
C ARG A 295 7.92 3.65 -16.45
N TRP A 296 6.99 3.20 -15.61
CA TRP A 296 5.56 3.26 -15.87
C TRP A 296 5.07 4.69 -16.10
N LEU A 297 5.49 5.65 -15.28
CA LEU A 297 5.10 7.05 -15.42
C LEU A 297 5.68 7.68 -16.69
N ARG A 298 6.90 7.29 -17.12
CA ARG A 298 7.47 7.75 -18.41
C ARG A 298 6.67 7.23 -19.60
N GLU A 299 6.31 5.94 -19.58
CA GLU A 299 5.46 5.33 -20.64
C GLU A 299 4.08 6.02 -20.73
N LEU A 300 3.55 6.51 -19.61
CA LEU A 300 2.31 7.30 -19.58
C LEU A 300 2.51 8.77 -19.94
N GLY A 301 3.75 9.24 -20.16
CA GLY A 301 4.06 10.58 -20.64
C GLY A 301 4.19 11.65 -19.56
N ILE A 302 4.68 11.30 -18.34
CA ILE A 302 4.89 12.28 -17.26
C ILE A 302 5.81 13.43 -17.68
N GLU A 303 6.80 13.18 -18.53
CA GLU A 303 7.75 14.18 -19.01
C GLU A 303 7.02 15.22 -19.87
N THR A 304 6.24 14.78 -20.86
CA THR A 304 5.40 15.65 -21.68
C THR A 304 4.39 16.44 -20.84
N ARG A 305 3.81 15.80 -19.82
CA ARG A 305 2.88 16.47 -18.92
C ARG A 305 3.57 17.55 -18.08
N ALA A 306 4.76 17.27 -17.56
CA ALA A 306 5.56 18.25 -16.83
C ALA A 306 5.92 19.46 -17.68
N ASP A 307 6.37 19.24 -18.91
CA ASP A 307 6.73 20.31 -19.85
C ASP A 307 5.51 21.19 -20.17
N SER A 308 4.34 20.57 -20.38
CA SER A 308 3.08 21.29 -20.62
C SER A 308 2.66 22.15 -19.43
N LEU A 309 2.79 21.63 -18.22
CA LEU A 309 2.49 22.38 -16.98
C LEU A 309 3.50 23.52 -16.76
N ALA A 310 4.78 23.27 -17.00
CA ALA A 310 5.83 24.28 -16.88
C ALA A 310 5.66 25.42 -17.91
N ALA A 311 5.25 25.10 -19.12
CA ALA A 311 4.93 26.10 -20.15
C ALA A 311 3.69 26.94 -19.78
N TYR A 312 2.67 26.31 -19.16
CA TYR A 312 1.46 27.03 -18.68
C TYR A 312 1.74 27.93 -17.46
N ALA A 313 2.62 27.49 -16.55
CA ALA A 313 2.96 28.18 -15.32
C ALA A 313 4.49 28.34 -15.15
N PRO A 314 5.15 29.22 -15.95
CA PRO A 314 6.62 29.33 -15.97
C PRO A 314 7.25 29.67 -14.62
N GLN A 315 6.52 30.41 -13.76
CA GLN A 315 6.96 30.75 -12.40
C GLN A 315 7.10 29.52 -11.48
N HIS A 316 6.46 28.40 -11.82
CA HIS A 316 6.52 27.13 -11.10
C HIS A 316 7.31 26.03 -11.82
N ALA A 317 7.91 26.34 -12.97
CA ALA A 317 8.58 25.33 -13.82
C ALA A 317 9.62 24.49 -13.06
N SER A 318 10.48 25.15 -12.26
CA SER A 318 11.49 24.45 -11.46
C SER A 318 10.87 23.47 -10.45
N ALA A 319 9.81 23.87 -9.76
CA ALA A 319 9.11 23.01 -8.80
C ALA A 319 8.42 21.83 -9.51
N ILE A 320 7.82 22.06 -10.67
CA ILE A 320 7.15 21.01 -11.48
C ILE A 320 8.19 19.97 -11.93
N HIS A 321 9.33 20.38 -12.46
CA HIS A 321 10.36 19.43 -12.86
C HIS A 321 10.98 18.71 -11.66
N SER A 322 11.23 19.39 -10.56
CA SER A 322 11.71 18.74 -9.33
C SER A 322 10.72 17.68 -8.81
N ALA A 323 9.42 17.96 -8.83
CA ALA A 323 8.38 17.02 -8.45
C ALA A 323 8.35 15.80 -9.40
N LYS A 324 8.45 16.03 -10.73
CA LYS A 324 8.59 14.96 -11.71
C LYS A 324 9.82 14.11 -11.41
N ASP A 325 10.99 14.73 -11.22
CA ASP A 325 12.24 14.01 -10.96
C ASP A 325 12.18 13.18 -9.68
N ARG A 326 11.48 13.65 -8.65
CA ARG A 326 11.23 12.88 -7.43
C ARG A 326 10.39 11.63 -7.70
N LEU A 327 9.37 11.73 -8.53
CA LEU A 327 8.48 10.60 -8.86
C LEU A 327 9.15 9.54 -9.73
N ILE A 328 10.05 9.93 -10.66
CA ILE A 328 10.63 9.01 -11.67
C ILE A 328 12.14 8.77 -11.55
N GLY A 329 12.83 9.52 -10.70
CA GLY A 329 14.29 9.38 -10.52
C GLY A 329 14.68 8.04 -9.90
N GLU A 330 15.75 7.40 -10.38
CA GLU A 330 16.23 6.11 -9.90
C GLU A 330 16.67 6.16 -8.43
N GLY A 331 17.32 7.23 -8.01
CA GLY A 331 17.73 7.47 -6.62
C GLY A 331 16.61 8.04 -5.73
N GLN A 332 15.40 8.10 -6.24
CA GLN A 332 14.19 8.60 -5.58
C GLN A 332 13.11 7.50 -5.58
N MET A 333 11.87 7.84 -5.91
CA MET A 333 10.77 6.87 -5.93
C MET A 333 10.79 5.96 -7.17
N GLY A 334 11.45 6.37 -8.26
CA GLY A 334 11.28 5.76 -9.58
C GLY A 334 11.69 4.30 -9.70
N LEU A 335 12.70 3.85 -8.95
CA LEU A 335 13.17 2.45 -8.99
C LEU A 335 12.63 1.63 -7.80
N LEU A 336 12.58 2.23 -6.61
CA LEU A 336 12.15 1.56 -5.38
C LEU A 336 10.67 1.21 -5.41
N PHE A 337 9.84 2.15 -5.88
CA PHE A 337 8.40 1.91 -6.04
C PHE A 337 8.13 1.07 -7.28
N LYS A 338 7.16 0.16 -7.16
CA LYS A 338 6.66 -0.70 -8.21
C LYS A 338 5.20 -0.40 -8.48
N VAL A 339 4.82 -0.56 -9.73
CA VAL A 339 3.42 -0.54 -10.17
C VAL A 339 3.07 -1.94 -10.65
N MET A 340 2.10 -2.57 -10.00
CA MET A 340 1.54 -3.86 -10.40
C MET A 340 0.16 -3.63 -11.01
N GLY A 341 -0.01 -4.10 -12.25
CA GLY A 341 -1.30 -4.05 -12.94
C GLY A 341 -2.00 -5.40 -12.95
N LEU A 342 -3.30 -5.39 -12.69
CA LEU A 342 -4.20 -6.54 -12.81
C LEU A 342 -5.39 -6.17 -13.69
N ALA A 343 -5.93 -7.14 -14.44
CA ALA A 343 -7.15 -6.96 -15.20
C ALA A 343 -8.00 -8.24 -15.23
N ALA A 344 -9.31 -8.08 -15.36
CA ALA A 344 -10.20 -9.19 -15.63
C ALA A 344 -9.84 -9.87 -16.97
N PRO A 345 -10.09 -11.20 -17.15
CA PRO A 345 -9.68 -11.93 -18.35
C PRO A 345 -10.18 -11.32 -19.68
N GLY A 346 -11.41 -10.77 -19.68
CA GLY A 346 -12.00 -10.14 -20.87
C GLY A 346 -11.62 -8.66 -21.08
N TRP A 347 -10.84 -8.08 -20.18
CA TRP A 347 -10.43 -6.67 -20.25
C TRP A 347 -9.13 -6.49 -21.06
N PRO A 348 -8.93 -5.32 -21.70
CA PRO A 348 -7.69 -5.04 -22.43
C PRO A 348 -6.48 -4.99 -21.50
N ASP A 349 -5.28 -5.10 -22.09
CA ASP A 349 -4.05 -4.90 -21.33
C ASP A 349 -3.86 -3.39 -21.11
N GLY A 350 -3.40 -3.03 -19.90
CA GLY A 350 -3.13 -1.65 -19.54
C GLY A 350 -1.79 -1.16 -20.12
N ALA A 351 -1.70 0.13 -20.40
CA ALA A 351 -0.45 0.75 -20.85
C ALA A 351 0.64 0.73 -19.77
N GLY A 352 1.92 0.66 -20.19
CA GLY A 352 3.08 0.78 -19.31
C GLY A 352 3.60 -0.52 -18.70
N PHE A 353 3.06 -1.70 -19.06
CA PHE A 353 3.48 -3.01 -18.57
C PHE A 353 4.17 -3.86 -19.61
#